data_b4cd69cc56c03006ebd68a597b8b0ba5
#
_entry.id   b4cd69cc56c03006ebd68a597b8b0ba5
#
_cell.length_a   1.000
_cell.length_b   1.000
_cell.length_c   1.000
_cell.angle_alpha   90.00
_cell.angle_beta   90.00
_cell.angle_gamma   90.00
#
_symmetry.space_group_name_H-M   'P 1'
#
loop_
_entity.id
_entity.type
_entity.pdbx_description
1 polymer ?
#
loop_
_entity_poly.entity_id
_entity_poly.type
_entity_poly.pdbx_seq_one_letter_code
_entity_poly.pdbx_strand_id
1 'polypeptide(L)'
;MKEVQLAIIGGGPAGLAAAVAARRAGVENILILERDRELGGILNQCIHAGFGLHTFGQELTGPEYAHRFIEQVQALEIPYWLNTMVLDISPERVLTV
;
A
#
# COMPACT_ATOMS: atom_id res chain seq x y z
N MET A 1 17.41 3.62 -13.66
CA MET A 1 16.97 3.97 -12.30
C MET A 1 15.64 4.71 -12.36
N LYS A 2 14.69 4.33 -11.55
CA LYS A 2 13.39 5.02 -11.47
C LYS A 2 13.42 6.02 -10.30
N GLU A 3 12.96 7.23 -10.55
CA GLU A 3 12.85 8.26 -9.52
C GLU A 3 11.39 8.51 -9.17
N VAL A 4 11.09 8.61 -7.88
CA VAL A 4 9.76 8.93 -7.37
C VAL A 4 9.87 9.94 -6.23
N GLN A 5 8.79 10.67 -5.97
CA GLN A 5 8.71 11.59 -4.83
C GLN A 5 8.54 10.84 -3.52
N LEU A 6 7.81 9.73 -3.55
CA LEU A 6 7.53 8.90 -2.39
C LEU A 6 7.58 7.44 -2.77
N ALA A 7 8.44 6.68 -2.12
CA ALA A 7 8.47 5.23 -2.22
C ALA A 7 7.92 4.65 -0.92
N ILE A 8 6.97 3.74 -1.03
CA ILE A 8 6.34 3.08 0.12
C ILE A 8 6.76 1.62 0.09
N ILE A 9 7.42 1.19 1.15
CA ILE A 9 7.90 -0.18 1.30
C ILE A 9 6.84 -0.97 2.06
N GLY A 10 6.18 -1.85 1.36
CA GLY A 10 5.11 -2.67 1.90
C GLY A 10 3.72 -2.19 1.50
N GLY A 11 2.96 -3.07 0.87
CA GLY A 11 1.58 -2.83 0.45
C GLY A 11 0.55 -3.40 1.43
N GLY A 12 0.87 -3.41 2.72
CA GLY A 12 -0.08 -3.73 3.79
C GLY A 12 -0.97 -2.53 4.13
N PRO A 13 -1.76 -2.62 5.21
CA PRO A 13 -2.76 -1.58 5.52
C PRO A 13 -2.14 -0.20 5.70
N ALA A 14 -1.01 -0.10 6.40
CA ALA A 14 -0.35 1.19 6.63
C ALA A 14 0.18 1.79 5.32
N GLY A 15 0.81 0.98 4.48
CA GLY A 15 1.36 1.42 3.20
C GLY A 15 0.28 1.88 2.23
N LEU A 16 -0.82 1.12 2.14
CA LEU A 16 -1.95 1.47 1.29
C LEU A 16 -2.60 2.78 1.73
N ALA A 17 -2.84 2.93 3.04
CA ALA A 17 -3.41 4.16 3.59
C ALA A 17 -2.50 5.36 3.36
N ALA A 18 -1.19 5.19 3.56
CA ALA A 18 -0.21 6.25 3.33
C ALA A 18 -0.19 6.68 1.86
N ALA A 19 -0.24 5.74 0.93
CA ALA A 19 -0.26 6.02 -0.51
C ALA A 19 -1.50 6.84 -0.90
N VAL A 20 -2.67 6.42 -0.44
CA VAL A 20 -3.93 7.11 -0.72
C VAL A 20 -3.90 8.52 -0.13
N ALA A 21 -3.49 8.67 1.12
CA ALA A 21 -3.41 9.98 1.78
C ALA A 21 -2.42 10.91 1.06
N ALA A 22 -1.26 10.41 0.68
CA ALA A 22 -0.26 11.20 -0.04
C ALA A 22 -0.78 11.67 -1.40
N ARG A 23 -1.43 10.78 -2.16
CA ARG A 23 -2.00 11.14 -3.47
C ARG A 23 -3.08 12.21 -3.31
N ARG A 24 -3.94 12.08 -2.32
CA ARG A 24 -4.99 13.08 -2.05
C ARG A 24 -4.42 14.41 -1.57
N ALA A 25 -3.25 14.41 -0.96
CA ALA A 25 -2.53 15.62 -0.55
C ALA A 25 -1.73 16.26 -1.70
N GLY A 26 -1.73 15.67 -2.88
CA GLY A 26 -1.10 16.24 -4.07
C GLY A 26 0.23 15.63 -4.50
N VAL A 27 0.69 14.57 -3.87
CA VAL A 27 1.91 13.87 -4.29
C VAL A 27 1.62 13.08 -5.56
N GLU A 28 2.31 13.42 -6.65
CA GLU A 28 2.03 12.83 -7.97
C GLU A 28 2.80 11.53 -8.22
N ASN A 29 4.07 11.49 -7.84
CA ASN A 29 4.94 10.36 -8.13
C ASN A 29 5.11 9.47 -6.89
N ILE A 30 4.27 8.45 -6.79
CA ILE A 30 4.28 7.49 -5.69
C ILE A 30 4.53 6.10 -6.27
N LEU A 31 5.29 5.28 -5.58
CA LEU A 31 5.47 3.88 -5.93
C LEU A 31 5.39 3.03 -4.66
N ILE A 32 4.53 2.04 -4.67
CA ILE A 32 4.45 1.04 -3.61
C ILE A 32 5.28 -0.17 -4.04
N LEU A 33 6.16 -0.62 -3.15
CA LEU A 33 6.99 -1.81 -3.38
C LEU A 33 6.51 -2.92 -2.45
N GLU A 34 5.93 -3.97 -3.01
CA GLU A 34 5.39 -5.09 -2.26
C GLU A 34 6.14 -6.38 -2.59
N ARG A 35 6.63 -7.07 -1.57
CA ARG A 35 7.38 -8.31 -1.75
C ARG A 35 6.50 -9.51 -2.14
N ASP A 36 5.23 -9.48 -1.75
CA ASP A 36 4.30 -10.56 -2.04
C ASP A 36 3.72 -10.44 -3.45
N ARG A 37 2.97 -11.43 -3.86
CA ARG A 37 2.29 -11.46 -5.17
C ARG A 37 1.00 -10.65 -5.19
N GLU A 38 0.58 -10.12 -4.02
CA GLU A 38 -0.64 -9.32 -3.89
C GLU A 38 -0.47 -8.24 -2.82
N LEU A 39 -1.25 -7.18 -2.93
CA LEU A 39 -1.37 -6.15 -1.91
C LEU A 39 -2.26 -6.65 -0.76
N GLY A 40 -2.14 -6.01 0.42
CA GLY A 40 -3.00 -6.28 1.58
C GLY A 40 -2.24 -6.80 2.80
N GLY A 41 -1.10 -7.41 2.61
CA GLY A 41 -0.26 -7.89 3.71
C GLY A 41 -1.00 -8.87 4.63
N ILE A 42 -0.81 -8.69 5.92
CA ILE A 42 -1.40 -9.57 6.95
C ILE A 42 -2.93 -9.57 6.93
N LEU A 43 -3.56 -8.52 6.42
CA LEU A 43 -5.02 -8.44 6.34
C LEU A 43 -5.61 -9.57 5.51
N ASN A 44 -4.88 -10.08 4.52
CA ASN A 44 -5.34 -11.17 3.68
C ASN A 44 -5.52 -12.48 4.45
N GLN A 45 -4.95 -12.58 5.65
CA GLN A 45 -5.03 -13.76 6.52
C GLN A 45 -6.01 -13.58 7.67
N CYS A 46 -6.57 -12.38 7.84
CA CYS A 46 -7.46 -12.04 8.94
C CYS A 46 -8.92 -12.22 8.51
N ILE A 47 -9.48 -13.39 8.78
CA ILE A 47 -10.83 -13.74 8.32
C ILE A 47 -11.96 -13.33 9.28
N HIS A 48 -11.64 -12.82 10.47
CA HIS A 48 -12.64 -12.32 11.40
C HIS A 48 -13.08 -10.90 11.04
N ALA A 49 -14.35 -10.56 11.38
CA ALA A 49 -14.87 -9.21 11.19
C ALA A 49 -14.31 -8.24 12.25
N GLY A 50 -14.46 -6.95 12.05
CA GLY A 50 -14.06 -5.92 13.00
C GLY A 50 -13.16 -4.84 12.40
N PHE A 51 -12.73 -5.00 11.15
CA PHE A 51 -11.93 -4.00 10.45
C PHE A 51 -12.83 -2.96 9.77
N GLY A 52 -12.40 -1.72 9.74
CA GLY A 52 -13.05 -0.69 8.94
C GLY A 52 -14.17 0.07 9.61
N LEU A 53 -14.54 -0.24 10.87
CA LEU A 53 -15.66 0.42 11.55
C LEU A 53 -15.44 1.94 11.62
N HIS A 54 -14.24 2.39 11.96
CA HIS A 54 -13.92 3.82 12.05
C HIS A 54 -13.57 4.46 10.71
N THR A 55 -13.08 3.67 9.75
CA THR A 55 -12.63 4.17 8.45
C THR A 55 -13.77 4.18 7.43
N PHE A 56 -14.53 3.10 7.35
CA PHE A 56 -15.57 2.92 6.33
C PHE A 56 -16.99 2.83 6.91
N GLY A 57 -17.12 2.90 8.23
CA GLY A 57 -18.44 2.77 8.90
C GLY A 57 -19.05 1.38 8.83
N GLN A 58 -18.25 0.36 8.49
CA GLN A 58 -18.68 -1.03 8.36
C GLN A 58 -17.66 -1.96 8.97
N GLU A 59 -18.14 -3.06 9.58
CA GLU A 59 -17.27 -4.13 10.03
C GLU A 59 -16.94 -5.03 8.83
N LEU A 60 -15.65 -5.15 8.51
CA LEU A 60 -15.16 -5.91 7.36
C LEU A 60 -14.18 -6.97 7.84
N THR A 61 -14.05 -8.06 7.08
CA THR A 61 -12.93 -9.00 7.25
C THR A 61 -11.64 -8.32 6.82
N GLY A 62 -10.49 -8.91 7.15
CA GLY A 62 -9.20 -8.38 6.72
C GLY A 62 -9.11 -8.22 5.21
N PRO A 63 -9.39 -9.27 4.41
CA PRO A 63 -9.40 -9.15 2.95
C PRO A 63 -10.37 -8.10 2.41
N GLU A 64 -11.56 -7.98 2.98
CA GLU A 64 -12.53 -6.95 2.58
C GLU A 64 -12.00 -5.55 2.89
N TYR A 65 -11.39 -5.36 4.06
CA TYR A 65 -10.77 -4.09 4.44
C TYR A 65 -9.61 -3.73 3.52
N ALA A 66 -8.72 -4.69 3.24
CA ALA A 66 -7.62 -4.50 2.30
C ALA A 66 -8.15 -4.14 0.91
N HIS A 67 -9.19 -4.83 0.44
CA HIS A 67 -9.77 -4.59 -0.88
C HIS A 67 -10.29 -3.16 -1.04
N ARG A 68 -10.87 -2.58 0.02
CA ARG A 68 -11.32 -1.18 0.00
C ARG A 68 -10.17 -0.21 -0.29
N PHE A 69 -9.00 -0.43 0.33
CA PHE A 69 -7.81 0.39 0.06
C PHE A 69 -7.21 0.10 -1.31
N ILE A 70 -7.18 -1.16 -1.73
CA ILE A 70 -6.68 -1.54 -3.04
C ILE A 70 -7.51 -0.89 -4.15
N GLU A 71 -8.83 -0.87 -4.02
CA GLU A 71 -9.72 -0.18 -4.95
C GLU A 71 -9.37 1.32 -5.04
N GLN A 72 -9.10 1.96 -3.91
CA GLN A 72 -8.73 3.37 -3.90
C GLN A 72 -7.37 3.60 -4.56
N VAL A 73 -6.39 2.75 -4.31
CA VAL A 73 -5.07 2.81 -4.96
C VAL A 73 -5.23 2.70 -6.47
N GLN A 74 -6.04 1.77 -6.94
CA GLN A 74 -6.30 1.57 -8.37
C GLN A 74 -7.07 2.76 -8.98
N ALA A 75 -8.10 3.25 -8.29
CA ALA A 75 -8.89 4.40 -8.76
C ALA A 75 -8.05 5.67 -8.85
N LEU A 76 -7.09 5.85 -7.96
CA LEU A 76 -6.17 6.98 -7.95
C LEU A 76 -4.94 6.76 -8.85
N GLU A 77 -4.89 5.62 -9.53
CA GLU A 77 -3.80 5.26 -10.44
C GLU A 77 -2.42 5.30 -9.79
N ILE A 78 -2.32 4.87 -8.53
CA ILE A 78 -1.06 4.78 -7.81
C ILE A 78 -0.35 3.50 -8.26
N PRO A 79 0.84 3.60 -8.87
CA PRO A 79 1.57 2.40 -9.30
C PRO A 79 2.11 1.60 -8.14
N TYR A 80 2.16 0.29 -8.32
CA TYR A 80 2.76 -0.62 -7.35
C TYR A 80 3.47 -1.76 -8.06
N TRP A 81 4.59 -2.21 -7.48
CA TRP A 81 5.34 -3.35 -7.96
C TRP A 81 5.17 -4.49 -6.97
N LEU A 82 4.66 -5.61 -7.46
CA LEU A 82 4.52 -6.86 -6.70
C LEU A 82 5.78 -7.71 -6.87
N ASN A 83 5.93 -8.73 -6.04
CA ASN A 83 7.07 -9.64 -6.06
C ASN A 83 8.41 -8.89 -6.04
N THR A 84 8.45 -7.78 -5.31
CA THR A 84 9.59 -6.88 -5.26
C THR A 84 10.01 -6.69 -3.81
N MET A 85 11.16 -7.23 -3.44
CA MET A 85 11.70 -7.10 -2.09
C MET A 85 12.76 -6.02 -2.07
N VAL A 86 12.63 -5.07 -1.13
CA VAL A 86 13.65 -4.05 -0.89
C VAL A 86 14.79 -4.70 -0.10
N LEU A 87 16.00 -4.71 -0.68
CA LEU A 87 17.18 -5.33 -0.10
C LEU A 87 18.04 -4.36 0.70
N ASP A 88 17.99 -3.07 0.33
CA ASP A 88 18.81 -2.05 0.97
C ASP A 88 18.21 -0.67 0.77
N ILE A 89 18.50 0.23 1.72
CA ILE A 89 18.16 1.65 1.65
C ILE A 89 19.43 2.41 1.97
N SER A 90 19.92 3.19 1.01
CA SER A 90 21.13 3.99 1.22
C SER A 90 20.81 5.33 1.90
N PRO A 91 21.83 5.99 2.50
CA PRO A 91 21.65 7.35 3.02
C PRO A 91 21.22 8.37 1.96
N GLU A 92 21.53 8.12 0.70
CA GLU A 92 21.14 8.96 -0.43
C GLU A 92 19.70 8.68 -0.90
N ARG A 93 18.94 7.87 -0.16
CA ARG A 93 17.56 7.49 -0.48
C ARG A 93 17.44 6.66 -1.76
N VAL A 94 18.41 5.81 -2.00
CA VAL A 94 18.37 4.83 -3.09
C VAL A 94 17.95 3.48 -2.51
N LEU A 95 16.88 2.91 -3.09
CA LEU A 95 16.41 1.58 -2.74
C LEU A 95 16.95 0.58 -3.75
N THR A 96 17.46 -0.53 -3.24
CA THR A 96 17.89 -1.67 -4.05
C THR A 96 16.84 -2.77 -3.89
N VAL A 97 16.36 -3.26 -5.01
CA VAL A 97 15.31 -4.30 -5.05
C VAL A 97 15.77 -5.54 -5.80
#